data_2e5259fb56ef6329320c241f3086545b
#
_entry.id   2e5259fb56ef6329320c241f3086545b
#
_cell.length_a   1.000
_cell.length_b   1.000
_cell.length_c   1.000
_cell.angle_alpha   90.00
_cell.angle_beta   90.00
_cell.angle_gamma   90.00
#
_symmetry.space_group_name_H-M   'P 1'
#
loop_
_entity.id
_entity.type
_entity.pdbx_description
1 polymer ?
#
loop_
_entity_poly.entity_id
_entity_poly.type
_entity_poly.pdbx_seq_one_letter_code
_entity_poly.pdbx_strand_id
1 'polypeptide(L)'
;KNDVRQWMEWGMDYLKYDWNPNDVYHVTEMHDALRSHNRDVVFSLSNSAPWGDAIQWERLANCWRTTGDIKDTWESMSRLGFNQTKWAPFVGPGHWIDPDMLVVGMVGWGPKLHYTRLTPDEQYTHISLWALLSSPLLIGCDMAQLDDFTLSLLTNDEVIEVNQDPMGKQGIVIAEQGNIVTYAKPLEDGSMAVGLFNRGNTMAKGTLTWKSVGIRGEQTVR
;
A
#
# COMPACT_ATOMS: atom_id res chain seq x y z
N LYS A 1 5.54 28.22 4.80
CA LYS A 1 6.07 28.81 3.54
C LYS A 1 7.60 28.83 3.49
N ASN A 2 8.28 29.27 4.56
CA ASN A 2 9.76 29.34 4.56
C ASN A 2 10.40 27.95 4.45
N ASP A 3 9.87 26.96 5.18
CA ASP A 3 10.35 25.58 5.14
C ASP A 3 10.24 24.99 3.74
N VAL A 4 9.08 25.18 3.08
CA VAL A 4 8.85 24.70 1.71
C VAL A 4 9.85 25.31 0.74
N ARG A 5 10.11 26.63 0.82
CA ARG A 5 11.14 27.26 -0.01
C ARG A 5 12.49 26.59 0.18
N GLN A 6 12.89 26.35 1.41
CA GLN A 6 14.17 25.71 1.72
C GLN A 6 14.23 24.28 1.19
N TRP A 7 13.14 23.50 1.31
CA TRP A 7 13.06 22.14 0.75
C TRP A 7 13.16 22.13 -0.77
N MET A 8 12.55 23.13 -1.46
CA MET A 8 12.70 23.28 -2.90
C MET A 8 14.14 23.61 -3.30
N GLU A 9 14.81 24.49 -2.56
CA GLU A 9 16.23 24.83 -2.77
C GLU A 9 17.12 23.60 -2.55
N TRP A 10 16.78 22.71 -1.61
CA TRP A 10 17.49 21.45 -1.38
C TRP A 10 17.19 20.36 -2.40
N GLY A 11 16.22 20.56 -3.28
CA GLY A 11 15.86 19.61 -4.31
C GLY A 11 15.06 18.42 -3.81
N MET A 12 14.26 18.57 -2.76
CA MET A 12 13.42 17.50 -2.23
C MET A 12 12.27 17.18 -3.18
N ASP A 13 12.02 15.88 -3.44
CA ASP A 13 10.99 15.38 -4.35
C ASP A 13 9.82 14.70 -3.64
N TYR A 14 9.97 14.38 -2.36
CA TYR A 14 8.97 13.68 -1.56
C TYR A 14 8.90 14.30 -0.16
N LEU A 15 7.69 14.67 0.26
CA LEU A 15 7.41 15.14 1.62
C LEU A 15 6.45 14.19 2.31
N LYS A 16 6.93 13.47 3.35
CA LYS A 16 6.04 12.82 4.33
C LYS A 16 5.68 13.85 5.40
N TYR A 17 4.42 14.24 5.41
CA TYR A 17 3.88 15.25 6.31
C TYR A 17 3.39 14.60 7.60
N ASP A 18 4.27 14.56 8.58
CA ASP A 18 4.01 13.95 9.89
C ASP A 18 3.33 14.96 10.84
N TRP A 19 2.17 15.43 10.43
CA TRP A 19 1.35 16.36 11.17
C TRP A 19 0.18 15.65 11.85
N ASN A 20 -0.19 16.08 13.05
CA ASN A 20 -1.32 15.53 13.78
C ASN A 20 -2.07 16.66 14.54
N PRO A 21 -3.40 16.76 14.37
CA PRO A 21 -4.26 15.91 13.54
C PRO A 21 -4.14 16.21 12.03
N ASN A 22 -4.39 15.19 11.19
CA ASN A 22 -4.67 15.43 9.78
C ASN A 22 -6.06 16.07 9.67
N ASP A 23 -6.12 17.33 9.39
CA ASP A 23 -7.34 18.06 9.09
C ASP A 23 -7.20 18.81 7.77
N VAL A 24 -8.33 19.10 7.14
CA VAL A 24 -8.38 19.71 5.80
C VAL A 24 -7.70 21.08 5.79
N TYR A 25 -7.80 21.85 6.87
CA TYR A 25 -7.23 23.19 6.93
C TYR A 25 -5.68 23.17 6.83
N HIS A 26 -5.01 22.44 7.73
CA HIS A 26 -3.55 22.40 7.74
C HIS A 26 -2.97 21.66 6.52
N VAL A 27 -3.66 20.62 6.04
CA VAL A 27 -3.26 19.92 4.81
C VAL A 27 -3.37 20.85 3.61
N THR A 28 -4.43 21.67 3.50
CA THR A 28 -4.57 22.68 2.44
C THR A 28 -3.45 23.72 2.51
N GLU A 29 -3.11 24.23 3.71
CA GLU A 29 -2.01 25.18 3.85
C GLU A 29 -0.67 24.62 3.33
N MET A 30 -0.38 23.35 3.64
CA MET A 30 0.85 22.70 3.15
C MET A 30 0.78 22.45 1.64
N HIS A 31 -0.34 21.93 1.15
CA HIS A 31 -0.59 21.73 -0.29
C HIS A 31 -0.34 23.03 -1.09
N ASP A 32 -0.98 24.12 -0.68
CA ASP A 32 -0.85 25.42 -1.35
C ASP A 32 0.56 25.96 -1.28
N ALA A 33 1.25 25.74 -0.16
CA ALA A 33 2.65 26.13 -0.02
C ALA A 33 3.55 25.34 -0.98
N LEU A 34 3.36 24.03 -1.13
CA LEU A 34 4.08 23.18 -2.09
C LEU A 34 3.79 23.63 -3.53
N ARG A 35 2.51 23.85 -3.87
CA ARG A 35 2.06 24.27 -5.20
C ARG A 35 2.48 25.69 -5.59
N SER A 36 2.83 26.55 -4.62
CA SER A 36 3.32 27.89 -4.89
C SER A 36 4.75 27.95 -5.48
N HIS A 37 5.41 26.81 -5.59
CA HIS A 37 6.75 26.65 -6.16
C HIS A 37 6.70 25.90 -7.49
N ASN A 38 7.62 26.21 -8.40
CA ASN A 38 7.71 25.55 -9.71
C ASN A 38 8.55 24.26 -9.62
N ARG A 39 8.11 23.32 -8.76
CA ARG A 39 8.71 22.01 -8.60
C ARG A 39 7.64 21.01 -8.17
N ASP A 40 7.62 19.85 -8.82
CA ASP A 40 6.76 18.75 -8.40
C ASP A 40 7.34 18.04 -7.17
N VAL A 41 6.50 17.88 -6.15
CA VAL A 41 6.81 17.16 -4.92
C VAL A 41 5.69 16.22 -4.61
N VAL A 42 6.02 14.96 -4.37
CA VAL A 42 5.04 13.98 -3.87
C VAL A 42 4.68 14.35 -2.43
N PHE A 43 3.42 14.67 -2.22
CA PHE A 43 2.89 15.04 -0.92
C PHE A 43 2.18 13.84 -0.28
N SER A 44 2.73 13.32 0.81
CA SER A 44 2.26 12.15 1.54
C SER A 44 1.84 12.51 2.96
N LEU A 45 0.60 12.21 3.32
CA LEU A 45 0.08 12.40 4.67
C LEU A 45 0.42 11.20 5.55
N SER A 46 0.89 11.45 6.77
CA SER A 46 1.05 10.46 7.82
C SER A 46 -0.16 10.43 8.76
N ASN A 47 -0.16 9.57 9.78
CA ASN A 47 -1.07 9.63 10.94
C ASN A 47 -2.56 9.44 10.66
N SER A 48 -2.96 8.38 9.96
CA SER A 48 -4.37 7.95 9.84
C SER A 48 -5.31 9.06 9.35
N ALA A 49 -5.21 9.42 8.09
CA ALA A 49 -6.10 10.41 7.47
C ALA A 49 -7.58 10.04 7.68
N PRO A 50 -8.42 10.95 8.20
CA PRO A 50 -9.82 10.67 8.50
C PRO A 50 -10.59 10.24 7.25
N TRP A 51 -11.36 9.15 7.37
CA TRP A 51 -12.20 8.65 6.28
C TRP A 51 -13.25 9.67 5.80
N GLY A 52 -13.82 10.47 6.71
CA GLY A 52 -14.85 11.46 6.38
C GLY A 52 -14.39 12.50 5.36
N ASP A 53 -13.08 12.70 5.23
CA ASP A 53 -12.47 13.69 4.35
C ASP A 53 -11.77 13.05 3.13
N ALA A 54 -12.07 11.80 2.80
CA ALA A 54 -11.39 11.04 1.74
C ALA A 54 -11.33 11.79 0.40
N ILE A 55 -12.40 12.46 0.01
CA ILE A 55 -12.45 13.27 -1.22
C ILE A 55 -11.51 14.49 -1.18
N GLN A 56 -11.15 14.96 0.01
CA GLN A 56 -10.19 16.05 0.17
C GLN A 56 -8.76 15.50 0.07
N TRP A 57 -8.50 14.32 0.62
CA TRP A 57 -7.20 13.69 0.52
C TRP A 57 -6.83 13.37 -0.93
N GLU A 58 -7.78 12.85 -1.72
CA GLU A 58 -7.63 12.64 -3.16
C GLU A 58 -7.23 13.93 -3.92
N ARG A 59 -7.72 15.08 -3.50
CA ARG A 59 -7.45 16.38 -4.15
C ARG A 59 -6.16 17.05 -3.67
N LEU A 60 -5.83 16.89 -2.40
CA LEU A 60 -4.78 17.65 -1.73
C LEU A 60 -3.46 16.89 -1.63
N ALA A 61 -3.47 15.56 -1.68
CA ALA A 61 -2.29 14.73 -1.45
C ALA A 61 -2.11 13.67 -2.55
N ASN A 62 -0.87 13.27 -2.77
CA ASN A 62 -0.54 12.16 -3.67
C ASN A 62 -0.61 10.82 -2.95
N CYS A 63 -0.45 10.83 -1.63
CA CYS A 63 -0.52 9.64 -0.81
C CYS A 63 -1.05 10.00 0.57
N TRP A 64 -1.79 9.09 1.22
CA TRP A 64 -2.24 9.30 2.60
C TRP A 64 -2.30 8.01 3.39
N ARG A 65 -1.78 8.06 4.60
CA ARG A 65 -1.89 6.97 5.57
C ARG A 65 -3.35 6.77 5.97
N THR A 66 -3.83 5.56 5.78
CA THR A 66 -5.20 5.16 6.11
C THR A 66 -5.31 4.51 7.49
N THR A 67 -4.18 4.29 8.13
CA THR A 67 -4.05 3.49 9.37
C THR A 67 -3.10 4.15 10.36
N GLY A 68 -3.18 3.74 11.62
CA GLY A 68 -2.10 3.92 12.59
C GLY A 68 -0.88 3.06 12.24
N ASP A 69 0.18 3.16 13.05
CA ASP A 69 1.45 2.48 12.79
C ASP A 69 1.31 0.96 12.77
N ILE A 70 1.91 0.35 11.75
CA ILE A 70 1.98 -1.10 11.61
C ILE A 70 2.99 -1.68 12.60
N LYS A 71 2.67 -2.90 13.05
CA LYS A 71 3.63 -3.75 13.78
C LYS A 71 3.84 -5.03 12.98
N ASP A 72 5.01 -5.61 13.14
CA ASP A 72 5.43 -6.87 12.51
C ASP A 72 4.75 -8.09 13.15
N THR A 73 3.44 -8.05 13.27
CA THR A 73 2.61 -9.16 13.76
C THR A 73 1.43 -9.39 12.82
N TRP A 74 1.02 -10.64 12.67
CA TRP A 74 -0.13 -11.00 11.85
C TRP A 74 -1.38 -10.19 12.18
N GLU A 75 -1.67 -10.03 13.47
CA GLU A 75 -2.83 -9.25 13.93
C GLU A 75 -2.78 -7.80 13.40
N SER A 76 -1.63 -7.14 13.53
CA SER A 76 -1.46 -5.76 13.04
C SER A 76 -1.54 -5.69 11.53
N MET A 77 -0.70 -6.46 10.82
CA MET A 77 -0.62 -6.45 9.37
C MET A 77 -1.96 -6.81 8.73
N SER A 78 -2.61 -7.90 9.18
CA SER A 78 -3.88 -8.34 8.60
C SER A 78 -5.02 -7.35 8.87
N ARG A 79 -5.10 -6.79 10.06
CA ARG A 79 -6.11 -5.78 10.41
C ARG A 79 -5.96 -4.51 9.57
N LEU A 80 -4.73 -4.07 9.32
CA LEU A 80 -4.46 -2.87 8.54
C LEU A 80 -4.65 -3.12 7.04
N GLY A 81 -4.07 -4.19 6.51
CA GLY A 81 -4.09 -4.49 5.07
C GLY A 81 -5.46 -4.89 4.53
N PHE A 82 -6.16 -5.80 5.18
CA PHE A 82 -7.46 -6.31 4.67
C PHE A 82 -8.62 -5.32 4.83
N ASN A 83 -8.43 -4.20 5.51
CA ASN A 83 -9.51 -3.20 5.73
C ASN A 83 -9.43 -2.00 4.77
N GLN A 84 -8.88 -2.19 3.56
CA GLN A 84 -8.60 -1.08 2.64
C GLN A 84 -9.61 -0.94 1.49
N THR A 85 -10.47 -1.93 1.25
CA THR A 85 -11.41 -1.95 0.10
C THR A 85 -12.27 -0.68 0.02
N LYS A 86 -12.66 -0.11 1.13
CA LYS A 86 -13.45 1.13 1.19
C LYS A 86 -12.78 2.34 0.53
N TRP A 87 -11.45 2.35 0.45
CA TRP A 87 -10.68 3.45 -0.13
C TRP A 87 -10.58 3.38 -1.67
N ALA A 88 -10.90 2.23 -2.27
CA ALA A 88 -10.76 2.00 -3.71
C ALA A 88 -11.37 3.09 -4.62
N PRO A 89 -12.51 3.74 -4.28
CA PRO A 89 -13.06 4.82 -5.08
C PRO A 89 -12.17 6.08 -5.18
N PHE A 90 -11.21 6.23 -4.27
CA PHE A 90 -10.33 7.41 -4.17
C PHE A 90 -8.90 7.12 -4.62
N VAL A 91 -8.62 5.89 -5.10
CA VAL A 91 -7.29 5.47 -5.55
C VAL A 91 -7.19 5.51 -7.06
N GLY A 92 -6.13 6.12 -7.56
CA GLY A 92 -5.85 6.21 -8.99
C GLY A 92 -4.51 6.89 -9.26
N PRO A 93 -4.14 7.07 -10.54
CA PRO A 93 -2.89 7.72 -10.90
C PRO A 93 -2.74 9.09 -10.25
N GLY A 94 -1.67 9.27 -9.49
CA GLY A 94 -1.36 10.51 -8.77
C GLY A 94 -1.87 10.56 -7.32
N HIS A 95 -2.68 9.58 -6.87
CA HIS A 95 -3.20 9.54 -5.50
C HIS A 95 -3.47 8.12 -5.03
N TRP A 96 -2.78 7.72 -3.96
CA TRP A 96 -2.79 6.36 -3.41
C TRP A 96 -2.96 6.33 -1.90
N ILE A 97 -3.56 5.24 -1.43
CA ILE A 97 -3.60 4.94 0.00
C ILE A 97 -2.27 4.35 0.46
N ASP A 98 -1.93 4.61 1.70
CA ASP A 98 -0.78 4.03 2.39
C ASP A 98 -1.24 3.30 3.66
N PRO A 99 -1.29 1.95 3.67
CA PRO A 99 -1.61 1.20 4.89
C PRO A 99 -0.39 1.00 5.80
N ASP A 100 0.66 1.76 5.58
CA ASP A 100 1.97 1.75 6.23
C ASP A 100 3.02 0.88 5.52
N MET A 101 4.27 1.02 5.99
CA MET A 101 5.45 0.40 5.39
C MET A 101 5.44 -1.13 5.46
N LEU A 102 6.33 -1.73 4.67
CA LEU A 102 6.56 -3.17 4.65
C LEU A 102 7.42 -3.57 5.85
N VAL A 103 6.89 -4.46 6.70
CA VAL A 103 7.57 -4.96 7.90
C VAL A 103 8.07 -6.41 7.69
N VAL A 104 8.88 -6.61 6.66
CA VAL A 104 9.51 -7.89 6.28
C VAL A 104 11.00 -7.86 6.60
N GLY A 105 11.63 -9.02 6.78
CA GLY A 105 13.06 -9.12 7.03
C GLY A 105 13.50 -8.57 8.40
N MET A 106 14.62 -7.87 8.46
CA MET A 106 15.17 -7.28 9.68
C MET A 106 14.49 -5.94 9.96
N VAL A 107 13.68 -5.88 11.00
CA VAL A 107 12.85 -4.70 11.37
C VAL A 107 13.16 -4.21 12.78
N GLY A 108 12.58 -3.09 13.16
CA GLY A 108 12.69 -2.49 14.47
C GLY A 108 13.21 -1.06 14.42
N TRP A 109 13.16 -0.37 15.57
CA TRP A 109 13.55 1.05 15.68
C TRP A 109 14.87 1.17 16.43
N GLY A 110 15.88 1.76 15.77
CA GLY A 110 17.18 2.04 16.37
C GLY A 110 17.96 0.77 16.77
N PRO A 111 18.51 0.69 17.97
CA PRO A 111 19.39 -0.44 18.37
C PRO A 111 18.64 -1.76 18.65
N LYS A 112 17.33 -1.79 18.47
CA LYS A 112 16.50 -2.99 18.75
C LYS A 112 16.06 -3.69 17.47
N LEU A 113 16.96 -3.81 16.50
CA LEU A 113 16.71 -4.57 15.28
C LEU A 113 16.48 -6.05 15.64
N HIS A 114 15.50 -6.67 14.96
CA HIS A 114 15.16 -8.08 15.08
C HIS A 114 14.52 -8.56 13.78
N TYR A 115 14.57 -9.85 13.52
CA TYR A 115 13.79 -10.42 12.44
C TYR A 115 12.30 -10.19 12.68
N THR A 116 11.58 -9.89 11.59
CA THR A 116 10.13 -9.75 11.65
C THR A 116 9.50 -10.99 12.31
N ARG A 117 8.47 -10.76 13.11
CA ARG A 117 7.68 -11.83 13.74
C ARG A 117 6.66 -12.45 12.78
N LEU A 118 6.51 -11.88 11.58
CA LEU A 118 5.71 -12.48 10.52
C LEU A 118 6.40 -13.75 10.01
N THR A 119 5.64 -14.84 9.92
CA THR A 119 6.10 -16.06 9.25
C THR A 119 6.36 -15.80 7.76
N PRO A 120 7.10 -16.67 7.05
CA PRO A 120 7.28 -16.53 5.60
C PRO A 120 5.96 -16.38 4.83
N ASP A 121 4.92 -17.15 5.15
CA ASP A 121 3.62 -17.06 4.49
C ASP A 121 2.91 -15.72 4.78
N GLU A 122 3.06 -15.19 5.98
CA GLU A 122 2.54 -13.88 6.35
C GLU A 122 3.29 -12.74 5.65
N GLN A 123 4.60 -12.88 5.43
CA GLN A 123 5.39 -11.94 4.64
C GLN A 123 4.99 -11.97 3.16
N TYR A 124 4.79 -13.15 2.56
CA TYR A 124 4.21 -13.26 1.22
C TYR A 124 2.83 -12.59 1.14
N THR A 125 1.97 -12.84 2.15
CA THR A 125 0.66 -12.20 2.23
C THR A 125 0.78 -10.68 2.27
N HIS A 126 1.72 -10.16 3.07
CA HIS A 126 1.94 -8.72 3.22
C HIS A 126 2.31 -8.05 1.89
N ILE A 127 3.35 -8.54 1.21
CA ILE A 127 3.81 -7.99 -0.07
C ILE A 127 2.70 -8.10 -1.13
N SER A 128 2.09 -9.28 -1.27
CA SER A 128 1.06 -9.52 -2.28
C SER A 128 -0.18 -8.64 -2.08
N LEU A 129 -0.58 -8.44 -0.83
CA LEU A 129 -1.73 -7.60 -0.51
C LEU A 129 -1.44 -6.12 -0.82
N TRP A 130 -0.27 -5.59 -0.42
CA TRP A 130 0.14 -4.21 -0.75
C TRP A 130 0.25 -3.99 -2.26
N ALA A 131 0.76 -4.98 -2.99
CA ALA A 131 0.82 -4.93 -4.46
C ALA A 131 -0.58 -4.85 -5.08
N LEU A 132 -1.52 -5.70 -4.64
CA LEU A 132 -2.90 -5.64 -5.12
C LEU A 132 -3.61 -4.33 -4.74
N LEU A 133 -3.28 -3.75 -3.60
CA LEU A 133 -3.84 -2.48 -3.16
C LEU A 133 -3.28 -1.27 -3.93
N SER A 134 -2.29 -1.43 -4.82
CA SER A 134 -1.54 -0.33 -5.43
C SER A 134 -0.94 0.64 -4.39
N SER A 135 -0.63 0.13 -3.22
CA SER A 135 -0.07 0.93 -2.14
C SER A 135 1.42 1.18 -2.35
N PRO A 136 1.97 2.30 -1.86
CA PRO A 136 3.41 2.51 -1.87
C PRO A 136 4.12 1.38 -1.15
N LEU A 137 5.16 0.81 -1.79
CA LEU A 137 5.99 -0.25 -1.19
C LEU A 137 7.13 0.39 -0.39
N LEU A 138 6.78 1.05 0.72
CA LEU A 138 7.74 1.72 1.59
C LEU A 138 8.50 0.69 2.41
N ILE A 139 9.79 0.54 2.19
CA ILE A 139 10.63 -0.47 2.83
C ILE A 139 10.88 -0.07 4.29
N GLY A 140 10.42 -0.90 5.24
CA GLY A 140 10.57 -0.71 6.68
C GLY A 140 11.63 -1.62 7.33
N CYS A 141 12.47 -2.30 6.54
CA CYS A 141 13.55 -3.15 7.04
C CYS A 141 14.93 -2.51 6.89
N ASP A 142 15.90 -3.03 7.62
CA ASP A 142 17.31 -2.69 7.44
C ASP A 142 17.85 -3.31 6.13
N MET A 143 18.02 -2.48 5.12
CA MET A 143 18.49 -2.91 3.81
C MET A 143 19.96 -3.36 3.79
N ALA A 144 20.75 -3.04 4.83
CA ALA A 144 22.11 -3.53 4.95
C ALA A 144 22.18 -4.98 5.46
N GLN A 145 21.07 -5.53 5.94
CA GLN A 145 20.95 -6.86 6.50
C GLN A 145 19.87 -7.71 5.79
N LEU A 146 19.70 -7.52 4.47
CA LEU A 146 18.80 -8.35 3.68
C LEU A 146 19.34 -9.77 3.55
N ASP A 147 18.50 -10.75 3.88
CA ASP A 147 18.72 -12.15 3.51
C ASP A 147 18.13 -12.45 2.13
N ASP A 148 18.47 -13.60 1.57
CA ASP A 148 18.01 -14.01 0.22
C ASP A 148 16.48 -14.07 0.12
N PHE A 149 15.81 -14.49 1.20
CA PHE A 149 14.34 -14.55 1.23
C PHE A 149 13.73 -13.16 1.17
N THR A 150 14.16 -12.24 2.03
CA THR A 150 13.67 -10.86 2.04
C THR A 150 13.98 -10.16 0.73
N LEU A 151 15.18 -10.37 0.19
CA LEU A 151 15.56 -9.83 -1.12
C LEU A 151 14.62 -10.34 -2.21
N SER A 152 14.32 -11.66 -2.24
CA SER A 152 13.41 -12.25 -3.23
C SER A 152 11.99 -11.71 -3.14
N LEU A 153 11.51 -11.37 -1.94
CA LEU A 153 10.22 -10.70 -1.76
C LEU A 153 10.19 -9.29 -2.35
N LEU A 154 11.24 -8.51 -2.04
CA LEU A 154 11.32 -7.09 -2.39
C LEU A 154 11.68 -6.85 -3.86
N THR A 155 12.21 -7.86 -4.57
CA THR A 155 12.65 -7.76 -5.96
C THR A 155 11.90 -8.69 -6.91
N ASN A 156 10.73 -9.17 -6.52
CA ASN A 156 9.90 -9.99 -7.40
C ASN A 156 9.24 -9.11 -8.47
N ASP A 157 9.77 -9.16 -9.68
CA ASP A 157 9.35 -8.30 -10.79
C ASP A 157 7.85 -8.46 -11.11
N GLU A 158 7.31 -9.68 -11.10
CA GLU A 158 5.89 -9.93 -11.41
C GLU A 158 4.95 -9.31 -10.36
N VAL A 159 5.32 -9.36 -9.10
CA VAL A 159 4.54 -8.73 -8.01
C VAL A 159 4.65 -7.22 -8.05
N ILE A 160 5.85 -6.70 -8.36
CA ILE A 160 6.09 -5.26 -8.53
C ILE A 160 5.32 -4.73 -9.74
N GLU A 161 5.30 -5.47 -10.87
CA GLU A 161 4.51 -5.13 -12.06
C GLU A 161 3.02 -4.96 -11.72
N VAL A 162 2.44 -5.86 -10.92
CA VAL A 162 1.06 -5.74 -10.44
C VAL A 162 0.87 -4.48 -9.59
N ASN A 163 1.82 -4.14 -8.71
CA ASN A 163 1.75 -2.93 -7.89
C ASN A 163 1.78 -1.67 -8.75
N GLN A 164 2.69 -1.63 -9.73
CA GLN A 164 3.00 -0.45 -10.54
C GLN A 164 2.22 -0.38 -11.85
N ASP A 165 1.17 -1.17 -11.99
CA ASP A 165 0.31 -1.14 -13.17
C ASP A 165 -0.20 0.28 -13.45
N PRO A 166 -0.06 0.81 -14.70
CA PRO A 166 -0.36 2.19 -15.06
C PRO A 166 -1.81 2.60 -14.83
N MET A 167 -2.76 1.65 -14.79
CA MET A 167 -4.14 1.93 -14.45
C MET A 167 -4.27 2.50 -13.02
N GLY A 168 -3.31 2.22 -12.13
CA GLY A 168 -3.25 2.71 -10.76
C GLY A 168 -4.43 2.30 -9.88
N LYS A 169 -5.22 1.30 -10.30
CA LYS A 169 -6.42 0.89 -9.57
C LYS A 169 -6.09 -0.02 -8.41
N GLN A 170 -6.74 0.22 -7.30
CA GLN A 170 -6.70 -0.65 -6.15
C GLN A 170 -7.51 -1.93 -6.40
N GLY A 171 -6.95 -3.08 -6.03
CA GLY A 171 -7.70 -4.33 -5.95
C GLY A 171 -8.76 -4.29 -4.84
N ILE A 172 -9.88 -4.95 -5.09
CA ILE A 172 -11.01 -5.00 -4.17
C ILE A 172 -11.35 -6.44 -3.80
N VAL A 173 -12.00 -6.62 -2.67
CA VAL A 173 -12.57 -7.93 -2.27
C VAL A 173 -13.74 -8.27 -3.19
N ILE A 174 -13.67 -9.43 -3.83
CA ILE A 174 -14.73 -9.95 -4.71
C ILE A 174 -15.45 -11.17 -4.13
N ALA A 175 -14.83 -11.87 -3.18
CA ALA A 175 -15.43 -13.01 -2.49
C ALA A 175 -14.79 -13.26 -1.12
N GLU A 176 -15.59 -13.76 -0.21
CA GLU A 176 -15.16 -14.30 1.08
C GLU A 176 -15.78 -15.68 1.29
N GLN A 177 -14.94 -16.69 1.58
CA GLN A 177 -15.35 -18.08 1.79
C GLN A 177 -14.66 -18.62 3.05
N GLY A 178 -15.32 -18.53 4.18
CA GLY A 178 -14.70 -18.84 5.48
C GLY A 178 -13.54 -17.91 5.76
N ASN A 179 -12.33 -18.47 5.89
CA ASN A 179 -11.11 -17.68 6.09
C ASN A 179 -10.43 -17.26 4.77
N ILE A 180 -10.94 -17.67 3.61
CA ILE A 180 -10.39 -17.27 2.32
C ILE A 180 -11.03 -15.97 1.87
N VAL A 181 -10.18 -14.97 1.65
CA VAL A 181 -10.57 -13.69 1.05
C VAL A 181 -9.93 -13.59 -0.33
N THR A 182 -10.74 -13.27 -1.34
CA THR A 182 -10.30 -13.13 -2.73
C THR A 182 -10.34 -11.67 -3.15
N TYR A 183 -9.20 -11.17 -3.59
CA TYR A 183 -9.05 -9.85 -4.21
C TYR A 183 -8.93 -9.99 -5.72
N ALA A 184 -9.44 -9.01 -6.44
CA ALA A 184 -9.21 -8.85 -7.87
C ALA A 184 -8.83 -7.41 -8.19
N LYS A 185 -7.83 -7.24 -9.04
CA LYS A 185 -7.32 -5.96 -9.55
C LYS A 185 -7.25 -6.01 -11.07
N PRO A 186 -7.98 -5.17 -11.79
CA PRO A 186 -7.83 -5.05 -13.24
C PRO A 186 -6.49 -4.39 -13.58
N LEU A 187 -5.84 -4.87 -14.63
CA LEU A 187 -4.58 -4.36 -15.14
C LEU A 187 -4.78 -3.68 -16.50
N GLU A 188 -3.83 -2.81 -16.88
CA GLU A 188 -3.93 -1.99 -18.09
C GLU A 188 -4.02 -2.82 -19.38
N ASP A 189 -3.35 -3.95 -19.44
CA ASP A 189 -3.34 -4.86 -20.58
C ASP A 189 -4.64 -5.66 -20.76
N GLY A 190 -5.62 -5.44 -19.88
CA GLY A 190 -6.91 -6.14 -19.84
C GLY A 190 -6.89 -7.45 -19.06
N SER A 191 -5.74 -7.84 -18.51
CA SER A 191 -5.64 -8.97 -17.60
C SER A 191 -6.16 -8.65 -16.20
N MET A 192 -6.19 -9.64 -15.33
CA MET A 192 -6.69 -9.51 -13.95
C MET A 192 -5.69 -10.15 -12.99
N ALA A 193 -5.15 -9.35 -12.08
CA ALA A 193 -4.41 -9.89 -10.95
C ALA A 193 -5.39 -10.35 -9.85
N VAL A 194 -5.19 -11.56 -9.35
CA VAL A 194 -6.09 -12.18 -8.34
C VAL A 194 -5.26 -12.71 -7.18
N GLY A 195 -5.62 -12.31 -5.96
CA GLY A 195 -5.04 -12.83 -4.74
C GLY A 195 -6.07 -13.65 -3.95
N LEU A 196 -5.73 -14.90 -3.61
CA LEU A 196 -6.49 -15.73 -2.68
C LEU A 196 -5.71 -15.81 -1.37
N PHE A 197 -6.21 -15.17 -0.34
CA PHE A 197 -5.56 -15.08 0.98
C PHE A 197 -6.30 -15.96 1.98
N ASN A 198 -5.59 -16.94 2.54
CA ASN A 198 -6.08 -17.70 3.68
C ASN A 198 -5.72 -16.96 4.98
N ARG A 199 -6.69 -16.36 5.61
CA ARG A 199 -6.53 -15.64 6.90
C ARG A 199 -6.59 -16.55 8.12
N GLY A 200 -6.82 -17.85 7.91
CA GLY A 200 -6.83 -18.86 8.96
C GLY A 200 -5.45 -19.48 9.17
N ASN A 201 -5.32 -20.25 10.24
CA ASN A 201 -4.09 -20.95 10.63
C ASN A 201 -4.02 -22.41 10.17
N THR A 202 -4.98 -22.85 9.35
CA THR A 202 -5.03 -24.21 8.79
C THR A 202 -5.20 -24.13 7.28
N MET A 203 -4.75 -25.18 6.59
CA MET A 203 -4.96 -25.30 5.14
C MET A 203 -6.46 -25.22 4.81
N ALA A 204 -6.79 -24.40 3.83
CA ALA A 204 -8.16 -24.23 3.34
C ALA A 204 -8.19 -24.27 1.81
N LYS A 205 -9.31 -24.73 1.25
CA LYS A 205 -9.53 -24.72 -0.19
C LYS A 205 -10.37 -23.51 -0.59
N GLY A 206 -9.77 -22.61 -1.37
CA GLY A 206 -10.47 -21.53 -2.07
C GLY A 206 -10.85 -21.95 -3.49
N THR A 207 -11.98 -21.50 -3.98
CA THR A 207 -12.42 -21.71 -5.37
C THR A 207 -12.77 -20.37 -6.00
N LEU A 208 -12.17 -20.10 -7.15
CA LEU A 208 -12.45 -18.94 -7.99
C LEU A 208 -13.03 -19.44 -9.32
N THR A 209 -14.03 -18.74 -9.85
CA THR A 209 -14.51 -18.95 -11.21
C THR A 209 -14.16 -17.74 -12.08
N TRP A 210 -13.83 -17.97 -13.35
CA TRP A 210 -13.54 -16.86 -14.29
C TRP A 210 -14.68 -15.83 -14.36
N LYS A 211 -15.91 -16.32 -14.23
CA LYS A 211 -17.09 -15.46 -14.20
C LYS A 211 -17.06 -14.47 -13.02
N SER A 212 -16.56 -14.87 -11.86
CA SER A 212 -16.52 -14.01 -10.67
C SER A 212 -15.52 -12.85 -10.80
N VAL A 213 -14.53 -12.99 -11.66
CA VAL A 213 -13.56 -11.93 -12.01
C VAL A 213 -13.88 -11.24 -13.34
N GLY A 214 -15.07 -11.49 -13.92
CA GLY A 214 -15.49 -10.85 -15.17
C GLY A 214 -14.81 -11.37 -16.44
N ILE A 215 -14.05 -12.45 -16.34
CA ILE A 215 -13.28 -13.03 -17.47
C ILE A 215 -14.10 -14.11 -18.17
N ARG A 216 -13.98 -14.20 -19.50
CA ARG A 216 -14.68 -15.19 -20.35
C ARG A 216 -13.68 -15.88 -21.27
N GLY A 217 -14.00 -17.14 -21.65
CA GLY A 217 -13.17 -17.94 -22.57
C GLY A 217 -12.00 -18.64 -21.88
N GLU A 218 -11.09 -19.19 -22.69
CA GLU A 218 -9.85 -19.79 -22.22
C GLU A 218 -8.88 -18.71 -21.73
N GLN A 219 -8.18 -19.01 -20.65
CA GLN A 219 -7.26 -18.09 -20.00
C GLN A 219 -5.91 -18.74 -19.77
N THR A 220 -4.87 -17.95 -19.90
CA THR A 220 -3.53 -18.31 -19.42
C THR A 220 -3.38 -17.78 -17.99
N VAL A 221 -2.92 -18.63 -17.07
CA VAL A 221 -2.61 -18.26 -15.68
C VAL A 221 -1.09 -18.27 -15.53
N ARG A 222 -0.57 -17.18 -14.99
CA ARG A 222 0.83 -17.04 -14.58
C ARG A 222 0.94 -17.27 -13.07
#